data_f1fb0925b763fd982eecf9efc4f86334
#
_entry.id   f1fb0925b763fd982eecf9efc4f86334
#
_cell.length_a   1.000
_cell.length_b   1.000
_cell.length_c   1.000
_cell.angle_alpha   90.00
_cell.angle_beta   90.00
_cell.angle_gamma   90.00
#
_symmetry.space_group_name_H-M   'P 1'
#
loop_
_entity.id
_entity.type
_entity.pdbx_description
1 polymer ?
#
loop_
_entity_poly.entity_id
_entity_poly.type
_entity_poly.pdbx_seq_one_letter_code
_entity_poly.pdbx_strand_id
1 'polypeptide(L)'
;MNDLTRYKLTAGLPVPAGAKLIYCYLLDVSDRRGIAISVRQLGKSIGLSRSATRKNLHRLKHMDMLDIAPRYSEDGGRLSNRYRLK
;
A
#
# COMPACT_ATOMS: atom_id res chain seq x y z
N MET A 1 -11.96 -14.51 -1.49
CA MET A 1 -12.83 -13.31 -1.48
C MET A 1 -13.08 -12.88 -2.92
N ASN A 2 -14.32 -12.67 -3.34
CA ASN A 2 -14.61 -12.20 -4.68
C ASN A 2 -14.51 -10.67 -4.75
N ASP A 3 -14.50 -10.13 -5.96
CA ASP A 3 -14.30 -8.69 -6.19
C ASP A 3 -15.38 -7.82 -5.54
N LEU A 4 -16.63 -8.28 -5.57
CA LEU A 4 -17.73 -7.53 -4.98
C LEU A 4 -17.62 -7.44 -3.46
N THR A 5 -17.23 -8.54 -2.80
CA THR A 5 -17.00 -8.57 -1.35
C THR A 5 -15.86 -7.63 -0.98
N ARG A 6 -14.77 -7.68 -1.72
CA ARG A 6 -13.61 -6.82 -1.52
C ARG A 6 -14.00 -5.35 -1.65
N TYR A 7 -14.75 -5.01 -2.69
CA TYR A 7 -15.22 -3.65 -2.92
C TYR A 7 -16.05 -3.15 -1.74
N LYS A 8 -16.98 -3.94 -1.26
CA LYS A 8 -17.84 -3.56 -0.13
C LYS A 8 -17.05 -3.32 1.14
N LEU A 9 -16.09 -4.20 1.45
CA LEU A 9 -15.25 -4.04 2.62
C LEU A 9 -14.39 -2.78 2.52
N THR A 10 -13.79 -2.56 1.36
CA THR A 10 -12.92 -1.41 1.14
C THR A 10 -13.70 -0.10 1.18
N ALA A 11 -14.90 -0.08 0.61
CA ALA A 11 -15.73 1.13 0.58
C ALA A 11 -16.10 1.63 1.97
N GLY A 12 -16.20 0.74 2.95
CA GLY A 12 -16.53 1.11 4.33
C GLY A 12 -15.36 1.59 5.17
N LEU A 13 -14.13 1.62 4.65
CA LEU A 13 -12.98 2.06 5.42
C LEU A 13 -13.00 3.57 5.66
N PRO A 14 -12.64 4.02 6.87
CA PRO A 14 -12.67 5.45 7.23
C PRO A 14 -11.42 6.19 6.73
N VAL A 15 -11.13 6.09 5.45
CA VAL A 15 -9.97 6.71 4.82
C VAL A 15 -10.36 7.29 3.46
N PRO A 16 -9.60 8.26 2.92
CA PRO A 16 -9.87 8.83 1.60
C PRO A 16 -9.79 7.81 0.47
N ALA A 17 -10.38 8.16 -0.68
CA ALA A 17 -10.43 7.29 -1.85
C ALA A 17 -9.05 6.82 -2.31
N GLY A 18 -8.03 7.69 -2.29
CA GLY A 18 -6.68 7.31 -2.66
C GLY A 18 -6.10 6.23 -1.77
N ALA A 19 -6.35 6.30 -0.46
CA ALA A 19 -5.91 5.28 0.49
C ALA A 19 -6.67 3.97 0.28
N LYS A 20 -7.96 4.04 -0.04
CA LYS A 20 -8.75 2.86 -0.38
C LYS A 20 -8.21 2.13 -1.61
N LEU A 21 -7.82 2.89 -2.64
CA LEU A 21 -7.20 2.33 -3.86
C LEU A 21 -5.91 1.58 -3.53
N ILE A 22 -5.06 2.17 -2.72
CA ILE A 22 -3.80 1.54 -2.30
C ILE A 22 -4.09 0.26 -1.52
N TYR A 23 -5.00 0.32 -0.56
CA TYR A 23 -5.36 -0.83 0.25
C TYR A 23 -5.89 -1.97 -0.61
N CYS A 24 -6.80 -1.67 -1.53
CA CYS A 24 -7.37 -2.65 -2.44
C CYS A 24 -6.31 -3.28 -3.34
N TYR A 25 -5.41 -2.46 -3.89
CA TYR A 25 -4.32 -2.96 -4.73
C TYR A 25 -3.38 -3.88 -3.94
N LEU A 26 -3.03 -3.48 -2.72
CA LEU A 26 -2.15 -4.29 -1.87
C LEU A 26 -2.80 -5.62 -1.46
N LEU A 27 -4.12 -5.63 -1.28
CA LEU A 27 -4.84 -6.90 -1.06
C LEU A 27 -4.67 -7.86 -2.23
N ASP A 28 -4.63 -7.33 -3.45
CA ASP A 28 -4.47 -8.16 -4.66
C ASP A 28 -3.07 -8.70 -4.86
N VAL A 29 -2.06 -7.85 -4.62
CA VAL A 29 -0.70 -8.16 -5.07
C VAL A 29 0.23 -8.63 -3.97
N SER A 30 -0.13 -8.46 -2.70
CA SER A 30 0.74 -8.85 -1.60
C SER A 30 0.36 -10.21 -1.03
N ASP A 31 1.35 -10.92 -0.50
CA ASP A 31 1.17 -12.14 0.26
C ASP A 31 1.28 -11.83 1.76
N ARG A 32 1.42 -12.86 2.61
CA ARG A 32 1.56 -12.70 4.06
C ARG A 32 2.77 -11.85 4.47
N ARG A 33 3.80 -11.84 3.64
CA ARG A 33 5.04 -11.07 3.89
C ARG A 33 4.91 -9.65 3.42
N GLY A 34 3.83 -9.32 2.69
CA GLY A 34 3.67 -8.04 2.05
C GLY A 34 4.34 -7.99 0.70
N ILE A 35 4.59 -6.80 0.21
CA ILE A 35 5.19 -6.58 -1.09
C ILE A 35 6.26 -5.49 -1.01
N ALA A 36 7.38 -5.72 -1.68
CA ALA A 36 8.43 -4.71 -1.85
C ALA A 36 8.21 -4.01 -3.19
N ILE A 37 7.82 -2.74 -3.12
CA ILE A 37 7.51 -1.95 -4.31
C ILE A 37 7.85 -0.49 -4.05
N SER A 38 8.33 0.22 -5.07
CA SER A 38 8.61 1.64 -4.92
C SER A 38 7.32 2.46 -4.93
N VAL A 39 7.37 3.64 -4.30
CA VAL A 39 6.24 4.59 -4.32
C VAL A 39 5.89 4.95 -5.76
N ARG A 40 6.89 5.15 -6.60
CA ARG A 40 6.69 5.46 -8.01
C ARG A 40 5.93 4.35 -8.74
N GLN A 41 6.37 3.10 -8.55
CA GLN A 41 5.75 1.95 -9.19
C GLN A 41 4.30 1.77 -8.72
N LEU A 42 4.09 1.87 -7.40
CA LEU A 42 2.76 1.76 -6.81
C LEU A 42 1.83 2.84 -7.36
N GLY A 43 2.28 4.09 -7.39
CA GLY A 43 1.50 5.20 -7.94
C GLY A 43 1.12 4.98 -9.40
N LYS A 44 2.06 4.50 -10.21
CA LYS A 44 1.80 4.18 -11.62
C LYS A 44 0.72 3.12 -11.76
N SER A 45 0.75 2.11 -10.91
CA SER A 45 -0.20 1.00 -10.98
C SER A 45 -1.63 1.41 -10.69
N ILE A 46 -1.82 2.44 -9.86
CA ILE A 46 -3.16 2.86 -9.42
C ILE A 46 -3.55 4.24 -9.92
N GLY A 47 -2.70 4.88 -10.71
CA GLY A 47 -3.01 6.18 -11.30
C GLY A 47 -2.91 7.37 -10.33
N LEU A 48 -2.06 7.29 -9.32
CA LEU A 48 -1.81 8.38 -8.38
C LEU A 48 -0.42 8.97 -8.58
N SER A 49 -0.29 10.27 -8.28
CA SER A 49 1.01 10.92 -8.27
C SER A 49 1.87 10.33 -7.15
N ARG A 50 3.18 10.51 -7.26
CA ARG A 50 4.14 10.06 -6.25
C ARG A 50 3.83 10.66 -4.88
N SER A 51 3.53 11.96 -4.85
CA SER A 51 3.19 12.68 -3.63
C SER A 51 1.90 12.14 -2.99
N ALA A 52 0.85 11.97 -3.79
CA ALA A 52 -0.43 11.44 -3.31
C ALA A 52 -0.28 10.01 -2.81
N THR A 53 0.49 9.18 -3.51
CA THR A 53 0.75 7.80 -3.10
C THR A 53 1.42 7.75 -1.73
N ARG A 54 2.48 8.53 -1.53
CA ARG A 54 3.20 8.59 -0.27
C ARG A 54 2.30 9.06 0.88
N LYS A 55 1.54 10.12 0.64
CA LYS A 55 0.62 10.69 1.63
C LYS A 55 -0.42 9.66 2.08
N ASN A 56 -1.00 8.94 1.13
CA ASN A 56 -2.03 7.95 1.43
C ASN A 56 -1.45 6.68 2.08
N LEU A 57 -0.22 6.30 1.76
CA LEU A 57 0.47 5.21 2.45
C LEU A 57 0.66 5.56 3.94
N HIS A 58 1.10 6.77 4.23
CA HIS A 58 1.27 7.21 5.61
C HIS A 58 -0.06 7.29 6.35
N ARG A 59 -1.12 7.66 5.68
CA ARG A 59 -2.46 7.68 6.28
C ARG A 59 -2.90 6.28 6.69
N LEU A 60 -2.70 5.28 5.83
CA LEU A 60 -2.99 3.88 6.16
C LEU A 60 -2.15 3.39 7.35
N LYS A 61 -0.89 3.80 7.40
CA LYS A 61 -0.02 3.46 8.52
C LYS A 61 -0.53 4.08 9.83
N HIS A 62 -0.94 5.34 9.81
CA HIS A 62 -1.48 6.02 10.99
C HIS A 62 -2.78 5.38 11.47
N MET A 63 -3.58 4.84 10.57
CA MET A 63 -4.81 4.12 10.91
C MET A 63 -4.57 2.68 11.34
N ASP A 64 -3.30 2.29 11.47
CA ASP A 64 -2.89 0.93 11.87
C ASP A 64 -3.37 -0.16 10.91
N MET A 65 -3.50 0.19 9.65
CA MET A 65 -3.94 -0.73 8.59
C MET A 65 -2.79 -1.26 7.75
N LEU A 66 -1.60 -0.70 7.92
CA LEU A 66 -0.45 -0.99 7.08
C LEU A 66 0.85 -0.86 7.87
N ASP A 67 1.73 -1.84 7.72
CA ASP A 67 3.12 -1.74 8.17
C ASP A 67 4.00 -1.34 7.01
N ILE A 68 4.94 -0.44 7.27
CA ILE A 68 5.95 0.01 6.30
C ILE A 68 7.32 -0.34 6.88
N ALA A 69 8.04 -1.24 6.24
CA ALA A 69 9.37 -1.65 6.69
C ALA A 69 10.43 -1.21 5.69
N PRO A 70 11.45 -0.46 6.12
CA PRO A 70 12.56 -0.10 5.25
C PRO A 70 13.39 -1.35 4.89
N ARG A 71 13.99 -1.33 3.71
CA ARG A 71 14.87 -2.41 3.24
C ARG A 71 16.19 -1.82 2.78
N TYR A 72 17.25 -2.59 2.96
CA TYR A 72 18.61 -2.20 2.57
C TYR A 72 19.29 -3.37 1.89
N SER A 73 20.18 -3.07 0.94
CA SER A 73 21.04 -4.07 0.33
C SER A 73 22.18 -4.43 1.29
N GLU A 74 22.91 -5.49 0.97
CA GLU A 74 24.03 -5.96 1.80
C GLU A 74 25.11 -4.88 2.01
N ASP A 75 25.30 -4.01 1.01
CA ASP A 75 26.27 -2.92 1.08
C ASP A 75 25.71 -1.65 1.75
N GLY A 76 24.49 -1.71 2.32
CA GLY A 76 23.87 -0.60 3.01
C GLY A 76 23.05 0.33 2.13
N GLY A 77 22.95 0.05 0.83
CA GLY A 77 22.14 0.85 -0.10
C GLY A 77 20.65 0.74 0.20
N ARG A 78 19.92 1.85 0.02
CA ARG A 78 18.47 1.90 0.29
C ARG A 78 17.71 1.20 -0.83
N LEU A 79 16.86 0.24 -0.47
CA LEU A 79 15.94 -0.44 -1.38
C LEU A 79 14.52 0.08 -1.16
N SER A 80 13.59 -0.36 -2.02
CA SER A 80 12.18 -0.04 -1.85
C SER A 80 11.66 -0.60 -0.55
N ASN A 81 10.73 0.13 0.10
CA ASN A 81 10.08 -0.36 1.31
C ASN A 81 9.27 -1.62 1.04
N ARG A 82 9.08 -2.40 2.08
CA ARG A 82 8.11 -3.49 2.09
C ARG A 82 6.85 -3.00 2.77
N TYR A 83 5.71 -3.21 2.13
CA TYR A 83 4.40 -2.84 2.65
C TYR A 83 3.61 -4.11 2.97
N ARG A 84 3.10 -4.19 4.19
CA ARG A 84 2.32 -5.35 4.63
C ARG A 84 1.02 -4.88 5.26
N LEU A 85 -0.11 -5.41 4.78
CA LEU A 85 -1.41 -5.13 5.36
C LEU A 85 -1.55 -5.82 6.73
N LYS A 86 -2.19 -5.15 7.64
CA LYS A 86 -2.49 -5.67 8.97
C LYS A 86 -3.86 -6.33 9.02
#